data_67d64d256eb3b76497b122954399d49f
#
_entry.id   67d64d256eb3b76497b122954399d49f
#
_cell.length_a   1.000
_cell.length_b   1.000
_cell.length_c   1.000
_cell.angle_alpha   90.00
_cell.angle_beta   90.00
_cell.angle_gamma   90.00
#
_symmetry.space_group_name_H-M   'P 1'
#
loop_
_entity.id
_entity.type
_entity.pdbx_description
1 polymer ?
#
loop_
_entity_poly.entity_id
_entity_poly.type
_entity_poly.pdbx_seq_one_letter_code
_entity_poly.pdbx_strand_id
1 'polypeptide(L)'
;MTTREIDRSSWREELDSFSRQHEGWIVSVTMRTASGDVAVAARDVPLHGVSPASPSSDDIAISVGSSRTILTHEVHEPIAVQMELTEDEADRALIIHAHDGTTTTIEFRSPMRPEEVDGIPFREPL
;
A
#
# COMPACT_ATOMS: atom_id res chain seq x y z
N MET A 1 17.41 5.58 -3.03
CA MET A 1 16.06 5.01 -3.04
C MET A 1 16.04 3.78 -3.91
N THR A 2 15.47 2.71 -3.41
CA THR A 2 15.51 1.41 -4.05
C THR A 2 14.10 0.87 -4.23
N THR A 3 13.87 0.18 -5.35
CA THR A 3 12.57 -0.43 -5.61
C THR A 3 12.77 -1.94 -5.69
N ARG A 4 11.96 -2.67 -4.91
CA ARG A 4 11.99 -4.12 -4.90
C ARG A 4 10.70 -4.64 -5.51
N GLU A 5 10.81 -5.44 -6.55
CA GLU A 5 9.63 -6.03 -7.16
C GLU A 5 9.19 -7.26 -6.39
N ILE A 6 7.88 -7.41 -6.22
CA ILE A 6 7.32 -8.55 -5.50
C ILE A 6 6.80 -9.55 -6.53
N ASP A 7 7.32 -10.78 -6.48
CA ASP A 7 6.90 -11.85 -7.37
C ASP A 7 5.40 -12.08 -7.27
N ARG A 8 4.76 -12.29 -8.42
CA ARG A 8 3.32 -12.54 -8.44
C ARG A 8 2.93 -13.72 -7.55
N SER A 9 3.74 -14.76 -7.54
CA SER A 9 3.46 -15.94 -6.71
C SER A 9 3.51 -15.63 -5.22
N SER A 10 4.13 -14.52 -4.84
CA SER A 10 4.26 -14.12 -3.44
C SER A 10 3.31 -13.00 -3.04
N TRP A 11 2.49 -12.49 -3.97
CA TRP A 11 1.65 -11.35 -3.67
C TRP A 11 0.78 -11.55 -2.43
N ARG A 12 0.11 -12.69 -2.36
CA ARG A 12 -0.80 -12.94 -1.23
C ARG A 12 -0.08 -12.87 0.11
N GLU A 13 1.06 -13.55 0.21
CA GLU A 13 1.82 -13.57 1.45
C GLU A 13 2.43 -12.21 1.76
N GLU A 14 3.01 -11.57 0.74
CA GLU A 14 3.68 -10.30 0.94
C GLU A 14 2.68 -9.20 1.30
N LEU A 15 1.52 -9.19 0.64
CA LEU A 15 0.51 -8.18 0.95
C LEU A 15 -0.10 -8.41 2.32
N ASP A 16 -0.25 -9.67 2.73
CA ASP A 16 -0.74 -9.98 4.06
C ASP A 16 0.25 -9.52 5.13
N SER A 17 1.53 -9.81 4.90
CA SER A 17 2.58 -9.37 5.81
C SER A 17 2.67 -7.85 5.88
N PHE A 18 2.61 -7.20 4.72
CA PHE A 18 2.62 -5.75 4.62
C PHE A 18 1.47 -5.15 5.43
N SER A 19 0.29 -5.73 5.28
CA SER A 19 -0.89 -5.22 5.98
C SER A 19 -0.76 -5.33 7.49
N ARG A 20 -0.23 -6.46 7.97
CA ARG A 20 -0.07 -6.65 9.41
C ARG A 20 0.99 -5.73 9.99
N GLN A 21 2.07 -5.49 9.23
CA GLN A 21 3.16 -4.64 9.70
C GLN A 21 2.79 -3.17 9.71
N HIS A 22 1.86 -2.77 8.85
CA HIS A 22 1.58 -1.34 8.65
C HIS A 22 0.15 -0.95 8.98
N GLU A 23 -0.58 -1.82 9.65
CA GLU A 23 -1.95 -1.49 10.04
C GLU A 23 -1.95 -0.26 10.93
N GLY A 24 -2.77 0.72 10.57
CA GLY A 24 -2.87 1.96 11.33
C GLY A 24 -1.88 3.04 10.92
N TRP A 25 -0.91 2.71 10.09
CA TRP A 25 0.03 3.73 9.61
C TRP A 25 -0.70 4.73 8.73
N ILE A 26 -0.28 5.99 8.81
CA ILE A 26 -0.90 7.04 8.01
C ILE A 26 -0.35 6.98 6.59
N VAL A 27 -1.26 6.86 5.63
CA VAL A 27 -0.90 6.74 4.23
C VAL A 27 -1.72 7.69 3.37
N SER A 28 -1.24 7.93 2.16
CA SER A 28 -2.01 8.58 1.11
C SER A 28 -2.01 7.64 -0.08
N VAL A 29 -3.15 7.54 -0.77
CA VAL A 29 -3.31 6.69 -1.94
C VAL A 29 -3.55 7.57 -3.14
N THR A 30 -2.65 7.49 -4.12
CA THR A 30 -2.76 8.28 -5.35
C THR A 30 -2.76 7.35 -6.55
N MET A 31 -3.38 7.79 -7.62
CA MET A 31 -3.42 7.05 -8.86
C MET A 31 -2.93 7.95 -9.98
N ARG A 32 -2.14 7.38 -10.88
CA ARG A 32 -1.70 8.06 -12.10
C ARG A 32 -2.15 7.23 -13.28
N THR A 33 -2.90 7.84 -14.18
CA THR A 33 -3.36 7.15 -15.39
C THR A 33 -2.24 7.09 -16.43
N ALA A 34 -2.46 6.29 -17.47
CA ALA A 34 -1.49 6.16 -18.54
C ALA A 34 -1.23 7.51 -19.23
N SER A 35 -2.22 8.39 -19.24
CA SER A 35 -2.07 9.72 -19.84
C SER A 35 -1.38 10.72 -18.92
N GLY A 36 -1.10 10.33 -17.67
CA GLY A 36 -0.40 11.20 -16.72
C GLY A 36 -1.28 11.95 -15.76
N ASP A 37 -2.60 11.78 -15.86
CA ASP A 37 -3.51 12.42 -14.90
C ASP A 37 -3.35 11.80 -13.52
N VAL A 38 -3.37 12.63 -12.50
CA VAL A 38 -3.19 12.19 -11.12
C VAL A 38 -4.46 12.45 -10.34
N ALA A 39 -4.89 11.45 -9.57
CA ALA A 39 -6.04 11.58 -8.67
C ALA A 39 -5.63 11.08 -7.29
N VAL A 40 -6.16 11.71 -6.25
CA VAL A 40 -5.90 11.32 -4.88
C VAL A 40 -7.14 10.58 -4.38
N ALA A 41 -6.99 9.28 -4.12
CA ALA A 41 -8.09 8.47 -3.61
C ALA A 41 -8.27 8.68 -2.11
N ALA A 42 -7.16 8.88 -1.38
CA ALA A 42 -7.20 9.11 0.06
C ALA A 42 -5.94 9.88 0.46
N ARG A 43 -6.07 10.74 1.45
CA ARG A 43 -4.94 11.56 1.92
C ARG A 43 -4.86 11.49 3.43
N ASP A 44 -3.68 11.12 3.94
CA ASP A 44 -3.37 11.13 5.38
C ASP A 44 -4.42 10.39 6.20
N VAL A 45 -4.66 9.12 5.83
CA VAL A 45 -5.63 8.27 6.51
C VAL A 45 -4.94 7.00 7.00
N PRO A 46 -5.46 6.35 8.05
CA PRO A 46 -4.87 5.10 8.51
C PRO A 46 -5.05 3.99 7.50
N LEU A 47 -4.01 3.19 7.32
CA LEU A 47 -4.10 2.02 6.47
C LEU A 47 -4.83 0.92 7.22
N HIS A 48 -5.84 0.32 6.58
CA HIS A 48 -6.53 -0.82 7.14
C HIS A 48 -5.92 -2.11 6.62
N GLY A 49 -5.66 -2.18 5.34
CA GLY A 49 -4.99 -3.33 4.76
C GLY A 49 -4.97 -3.32 3.24
N VAL A 50 -4.13 -4.18 2.70
CA VAL A 50 -4.04 -4.41 1.26
C VAL A 50 -4.12 -5.91 1.06
N SER A 51 -5.05 -6.37 0.25
CA SER A 51 -5.28 -7.81 0.10
C SER A 51 -5.89 -8.12 -1.25
N PRO A 52 -5.88 -9.39 -1.66
CA PRO A 52 -6.64 -9.77 -2.85
C PRO A 52 -8.10 -9.41 -2.66
N ALA A 53 -8.71 -8.90 -3.73
CA ALA A 53 -10.10 -8.47 -3.66
C ALA A 53 -11.05 -9.66 -3.51
N SER A 54 -10.66 -10.80 -4.08
CA SER A 54 -11.45 -12.03 -3.93
C SER A 54 -10.54 -13.24 -4.19
N PRO A 55 -10.94 -14.44 -3.73
CA PRO A 55 -10.13 -15.63 -3.98
C PRO A 55 -10.01 -16.01 -5.45
N SER A 56 -10.93 -15.55 -6.28
CA SER A 56 -10.97 -15.95 -7.69
C SER A 56 -10.39 -14.87 -8.62
N SER A 57 -9.84 -13.81 -8.07
CA SER A 57 -9.36 -12.68 -8.87
C SER A 57 -7.98 -12.25 -8.37
N ASP A 58 -7.18 -11.73 -9.30
CA ASP A 58 -5.89 -11.13 -8.95
C ASP A 58 -6.04 -9.66 -8.55
N ASP A 59 -7.24 -9.12 -8.62
CA ASP A 59 -7.47 -7.73 -8.25
C ASP A 59 -7.07 -7.50 -6.79
N ILE A 60 -6.55 -6.31 -6.53
CA ILE A 60 -6.03 -5.96 -5.21
C ILE A 60 -6.93 -4.89 -4.60
N ALA A 61 -7.33 -5.10 -3.35
CA ALA A 61 -8.16 -4.16 -2.61
C ALA A 61 -7.32 -3.43 -1.59
N ILE A 62 -7.42 -2.11 -1.58
CA ILE A 62 -6.73 -1.25 -0.62
C ILE A 62 -7.79 -0.63 0.26
N SER A 63 -7.74 -0.93 1.56
CA SER A 63 -8.72 -0.40 2.52
C SER A 63 -8.04 0.58 3.45
N VAL A 64 -8.63 1.76 3.57
CA VAL A 64 -8.11 2.84 4.42
C VAL A 64 -9.26 3.45 5.21
N GLY A 65 -8.92 4.09 6.32
CA GLY A 65 -9.91 4.79 7.11
C GLY A 65 -9.93 4.33 8.56
N SER A 66 -10.87 4.89 9.31
CA SER A 66 -11.04 4.56 10.72
C SER A 66 -12.07 3.46 10.88
N SER A 67 -12.27 3.01 12.14
CA SER A 67 -13.26 1.99 12.44
C SER A 67 -14.67 2.41 12.06
N ARG A 68 -14.92 3.71 11.93
CA ARG A 68 -16.25 4.21 11.58
C ARG A 68 -16.49 4.25 10.09
N THR A 69 -15.44 4.52 9.32
CA THR A 69 -15.58 4.69 7.89
C THR A 69 -14.38 4.07 7.21
N ILE A 70 -14.62 3.00 6.46
CA ILE A 70 -13.59 2.32 5.68
C ILE A 70 -13.88 2.59 4.22
N LEU A 71 -12.87 3.08 3.52
CA LEU A 71 -12.93 3.26 2.07
C LEU A 71 -12.08 2.17 1.43
N THR A 72 -12.65 1.45 0.48
CA THR A 72 -11.92 0.42 -0.24
C THR A 72 -11.75 0.83 -1.69
N HIS A 73 -10.50 0.83 -2.15
CA HIS A 73 -10.16 1.11 -3.53
C HIS A 73 -9.62 -0.17 -4.15
N GLU A 74 -10.15 -0.56 -5.31
CA GLU A 74 -9.71 -1.77 -5.98
C GLU A 74 -8.86 -1.45 -7.18
N VAL A 75 -7.75 -2.18 -7.32
CA VAL A 75 -6.90 -2.12 -8.50
C VAL A 75 -7.25 -3.34 -9.35
N HIS A 76 -7.78 -3.09 -10.53
CA HIS A 76 -8.19 -4.16 -11.44
C HIS A 76 -7.04 -4.56 -12.35
N GLU A 77 -6.88 -5.86 -12.55
CA GLU A 77 -5.86 -6.43 -13.42
C GLU A 77 -4.46 -5.90 -13.12
N PRO A 78 -4.01 -6.05 -11.86
CA PRO A 78 -2.65 -5.63 -11.53
C PRO A 78 -1.64 -6.53 -12.24
N ILE A 79 -0.56 -5.93 -12.75
CA ILE A 79 0.47 -6.68 -13.46
C ILE A 79 1.80 -6.66 -12.72
N ALA A 80 2.00 -5.73 -11.80
CA ALA A 80 3.25 -5.66 -11.04
C ALA A 80 2.99 -4.99 -9.71
N VAL A 81 3.69 -5.45 -8.67
CA VAL A 81 3.65 -4.86 -7.34
C VAL A 81 5.08 -4.64 -6.91
N GLN A 82 5.39 -3.41 -6.47
CA GLN A 82 6.74 -3.04 -6.08
C GLN A 82 6.72 -2.34 -4.74
N MET A 83 7.77 -2.56 -3.95
CA MET A 83 7.98 -1.83 -2.71
C MET A 83 9.12 -0.85 -2.91
N GLU A 84 8.84 0.42 -2.65
CA GLU A 84 9.86 1.46 -2.72
C GLU A 84 10.44 1.66 -1.33
N LEU A 85 11.76 1.66 -1.24
CA LEU A 85 12.47 1.77 0.02
C LEU A 85 13.30 3.04 0.04
N THR A 86 13.47 3.62 1.23
CA THR A 86 14.39 4.73 1.40
C THR A 86 15.83 4.21 1.36
N GLU A 87 16.80 5.12 1.42
CA GLU A 87 18.20 4.73 1.46
C GLU A 87 18.53 3.89 2.69
N ASP A 88 17.78 4.08 3.77
CA ASP A 88 17.96 3.32 5.00
C ASP A 88 17.16 2.02 4.99
N GLU A 89 16.61 1.65 3.83
CA GLU A 89 15.80 0.45 3.67
C GLU A 89 14.50 0.48 4.47
N ALA A 90 13.98 1.67 4.72
CA ALA A 90 12.66 1.82 5.33
C ALA A 90 11.59 1.76 4.24
N ASP A 91 10.46 1.13 4.56
CA ASP A 91 9.35 1.05 3.62
C ASP A 91 8.78 2.46 3.39
N ARG A 92 8.78 2.90 2.14
CA ARG A 92 8.32 4.22 1.78
C ARG A 92 7.00 4.20 1.05
N ALA A 93 6.81 3.28 0.13
CA ALA A 93 5.59 3.23 -0.66
C ALA A 93 5.40 1.86 -1.27
N LEU A 94 4.13 1.48 -1.42
CA LEU A 94 3.77 0.29 -2.18
C LEU A 94 3.19 0.77 -3.50
N ILE A 95 3.71 0.25 -4.61
CA ILE A 95 3.33 0.70 -5.95
C ILE A 95 2.73 -0.47 -6.71
N ILE A 96 1.53 -0.26 -7.25
CA ILE A 96 0.83 -1.29 -8.00
C ILE A 96 0.58 -0.79 -9.41
N HIS A 97 1.06 -1.53 -10.39
CA HIS A 97 0.87 -1.21 -11.79
C HIS A 97 -0.24 -2.09 -12.37
N ALA A 98 -1.19 -1.48 -13.04
CA ALA A 98 -2.31 -2.20 -13.64
C ALA A 98 -2.13 -2.31 -15.16
N HIS A 99 -2.86 -3.25 -15.73
CA HIS A 99 -2.77 -3.53 -17.17
C HIS A 99 -3.14 -2.33 -18.03
N ASP A 100 -4.06 -1.50 -17.57
CA ASP A 100 -4.51 -0.32 -18.33
C ASP A 100 -3.54 0.86 -18.25
N GLY A 101 -2.39 0.68 -17.59
CA GLY A 101 -1.40 1.74 -17.47
C GLY A 101 -1.55 2.59 -16.22
N THR A 102 -2.55 2.32 -15.40
CA THR A 102 -2.73 3.05 -14.14
C THR A 102 -1.73 2.57 -13.12
N THR A 103 -1.12 3.51 -12.41
CA THR A 103 -0.20 3.22 -11.30
C THR A 103 -0.84 3.75 -10.02
N THR A 104 -1.03 2.86 -9.05
CA THR A 104 -1.57 3.22 -7.74
C THR A 104 -0.44 3.15 -6.73
N THR A 105 -0.26 4.23 -5.97
CA THR A 105 0.81 4.33 -4.98
C THR A 105 0.21 4.54 -3.61
N ILE A 106 0.61 3.69 -2.67
CA ILE A 106 0.29 3.86 -1.25
C ILE A 106 1.55 4.38 -0.60
N GLU A 107 1.56 5.66 -0.24
CA GLU A 107 2.74 6.30 0.30
C GLU A 107 2.60 6.51 1.79
N PHE A 108 3.63 6.13 2.54
CA PHE A 108 3.65 6.33 3.98
C PHE A 108 4.01 7.77 4.31
N ARG A 109 3.32 8.32 5.29
CA ARG A 109 3.62 9.66 5.76
C ARG A 109 4.99 9.74 6.43
N SER A 110 5.35 8.70 7.18
CA SER A 110 6.63 8.63 7.90
C SER A 110 7.23 7.26 7.67
N PRO A 111 8.13 7.10 6.69
CA PRO A 111 8.74 5.79 6.43
C PRO A 111 9.52 5.29 7.63
N MET A 112 9.36 4.00 7.92
CA MET A 112 10.09 3.35 9.00
C MET A 112 10.50 1.96 8.53
N ARG A 113 11.60 1.45 9.08
CA ARG A 113 11.98 0.07 8.80
C ARG A 113 11.07 -0.86 9.58
N PRO A 114 10.76 -2.04 9.03
CA PRO A 114 9.86 -2.97 9.71
C PRO A 114 10.28 -3.30 11.13
N GLU A 115 11.56 -3.46 11.38
CA GLU A 115 12.04 -3.80 12.72
C GLU A 115 11.84 -2.66 13.72
N GLU A 116 11.63 -1.45 13.23
CA GLU A 116 11.36 -0.31 14.11
C GLU A 116 9.90 -0.24 14.52
N VAL A 117 9.05 -1.00 13.83
CA VAL A 117 7.63 -1.01 14.13
C VAL A 117 7.29 -2.09 15.15
N ASP A 118 7.97 -3.25 15.02
CA ASP A 118 7.66 -4.41 15.85
C ASP A 118 7.88 -4.15 17.32
N GLY A 119 6.89 -4.53 18.11
CA GLY A 119 6.99 -4.46 19.54
C GLY A 119 6.89 -3.07 20.13
N ILE A 120 6.77 -2.08 19.29
CA ILE A 120 6.63 -0.69 19.76
C ILE A 120 5.18 -0.31 19.69
N PRO A 121 4.50 -0.15 20.85
CA PRO A 121 3.11 0.26 20.79
C PRO A 121 2.99 1.59 20.10
N PHE A 122 2.10 1.66 19.17
CA PHE A 122 1.87 2.89 18.47
C PHE A 122 1.40 3.97 19.43
N ARG A 123 1.95 5.14 19.31
CA ARG A 123 1.56 6.27 20.14
C ARG A 123 1.21 7.42 19.26
N GLU A 124 -0.02 7.81 19.30
CA GLU A 124 -0.41 9.03 18.64
C GLU A 124 0.00 10.19 19.53
N PRO A 125 0.82 11.12 19.06
CA PRO A 125 1.13 12.29 19.85
C PRO A 125 -0.15 13.07 20.10
N LEU A 126 -0.37 13.39 21.31
CA LEU A 126 -1.61 14.08 21.67
C LEU A 126 -1.43 15.58 21.70
#